data_dadcfec01479552961c0f5279f1bc6db
#
_entry.id   dadcfec01479552961c0f5279f1bc6db
#
_cell.length_a   1.000
_cell.length_b   1.000
_cell.length_c   1.000
_cell.angle_alpha   90.00
_cell.angle_beta   90.00
_cell.angle_gamma   90.00
#
_symmetry.space_group_name_H-M   'P 1'
#
loop_
_entity.id
_entity.type
_entity.pdbx_description
1 polymer ?
#
loop_
_entity_poly.entity_id
_entity_poly.type
_entity_poly.pdbx_seq_one_letter_code
_entity_poly.pdbx_strand_id
1 'polypeptide(L)' 'MKELLRTNDITLIAFTKHVLSQVDIAVFELDVNMSVLEGSIGILPQRLMVIDDEYAIAYDTMIENGIEVQFLT' A
#
# COMPACT_ATOMS: atom_id res chain seq x y z
N MET A 1 -12.32 -4.30 3.81
CA MET A 1 -11.09 -3.82 3.18
C MET A 1 -10.01 -4.88 3.20
N LYS A 2 -9.21 -4.88 2.15
CA LYS A 2 -8.08 -5.80 2.07
C LYS A 2 -6.78 -5.05 1.96
N GLU A 3 -5.74 -5.59 2.57
CA GLU A 3 -4.42 -5.03 2.46
C GLU A 3 -3.84 -5.36 1.08
N LEU A 4 -3.38 -4.34 0.40
CA LEU A 4 -2.82 -4.48 -0.93
C LEU A 4 -1.30 -4.49 -0.89
N LEU A 5 -0.71 -3.65 -0.07
CA LEU A 5 0.73 -3.48 -0.01
C LEU A 5 1.13 -3.00 1.37
N ARG A 6 2.26 -3.49 1.85
CA ARG A 6 2.83 -3.01 3.10
C ARG A 6 4.27 -2.66 2.85
N THR A 7 4.62 -1.40 3.08
CA THR A 7 5.97 -0.93 2.80
C THR A 7 6.29 0.32 3.60
N ASN A 8 7.57 0.57 3.78
CA ASN A 8 8.03 1.84 4.33
C ASN A 8 8.68 2.71 3.27
N ASP A 9 8.60 2.31 2.01
CA ASP A 9 9.18 3.08 0.91
C ASP A 9 8.19 4.14 0.46
N ILE A 10 8.48 5.38 0.79
CA ILE A 10 7.61 6.51 0.49
C ILE A 10 7.37 6.64 -1.01
N THR A 11 8.40 6.39 -1.79
CA THR A 11 8.31 6.50 -3.25
C THR A 11 7.35 5.45 -3.79
N LEU A 12 7.44 4.24 -3.29
CA LEU A 12 6.55 3.16 -3.72
C LEU A 12 5.11 3.46 -3.33
N ILE A 13 4.91 4.01 -2.13
CA ILE A 13 3.58 4.39 -1.69
C ILE A 13 2.97 5.43 -2.62
N ALA A 14 3.74 6.47 -2.92
CA ALA A 14 3.26 7.53 -3.79
C ALA A 14 2.95 7.02 -5.19
N PHE A 15 3.82 6.17 -5.73
CA PHE A 15 3.62 5.62 -7.05
C PHE A 15 2.39 4.74 -7.12
N THR A 16 2.21 3.89 -6.12
CA THR A 16 1.05 3.01 -6.06
C THR A 16 -0.24 3.82 -5.99
N LYS A 17 -0.27 4.84 -5.16
CA LYS A 17 -1.45 5.69 -5.05
C LYS A 17 -1.75 6.39 -6.37
N HIS A 18 -0.71 6.85 -7.03
CA HIS A 18 -0.88 7.52 -8.33
C HIS A 18 -1.46 6.56 -9.37
N VAL A 19 -0.89 5.38 -9.48
CA VAL A 19 -1.32 4.39 -10.45
C VAL A 19 -2.78 4.02 -10.23
N LEU A 20 -3.16 3.78 -8.98
CA LEU A 20 -4.52 3.36 -8.69
C LEU A 20 -5.52 4.49 -8.85
N SER A 21 -5.09 5.73 -8.63
CA SER A 21 -5.99 6.87 -8.84
C SER A 21 -6.39 7.01 -10.29
N GLN A 22 -5.56 6.54 -11.21
CA GLN A 22 -5.87 6.64 -12.63
C GLN A 22 -6.96 5.68 -13.08
N VAL A 23 -7.24 4.67 -12.28
CA VAL A 23 -8.35 3.76 -12.53
C VAL A 23 -9.45 3.94 -11.50
N ASP A 24 -9.46 5.10 -10.83
CA ASP A 24 -10.50 5.49 -9.89
C ASP A 24 -10.65 4.54 -8.70
N ILE A 25 -9.54 3.99 -8.24
CA ILE A 25 -9.54 3.15 -7.05
C ILE A 25 -9.04 3.95 -5.87
N ALA A 26 -9.85 4.01 -4.83
CA ALA A 26 -9.49 4.69 -3.60
C ALA A 26 -8.53 3.82 -2.77
N VAL A 27 -7.45 4.42 -2.30
CA VAL A 27 -6.46 3.74 -1.48
C VAL A 27 -6.44 4.38 -0.12
N PHE A 28 -6.48 3.56 0.91
CA PHE A 28 -6.45 4.03 2.30
C PHE A 28 -5.13 3.65 2.93
N GLU A 29 -4.45 4.62 3.50
CA GLU A 29 -3.18 4.40 4.16
C GLU A 29 -3.40 4.21 5.64
N LEU A 30 -2.88 3.12 6.18
CA LEU A 30 -2.95 2.84 7.61
C LEU A 30 -1.57 2.53 8.13
N ASP A 31 -1.25 3.07 9.29
CA ASP A 31 0.01 2.76 9.93
C ASP A 31 -0.02 1.35 10.46
N VAL A 32 1.08 0.65 10.31
CA VAL A 32 1.15 -0.73 10.77
C VAL A 32 1.16 -0.80 12.29
N ASN A 33 1.92 0.08 12.93
CA ASN A 33 2.03 0.03 14.37
C ASN A 33 2.33 1.41 14.91
N MET A 34 1.39 1.96 15.64
CA MET A 34 1.53 3.30 16.19
C MET A 34 2.14 3.32 17.57
N SER A 35 2.26 2.19 18.21
CA SER A 35 2.69 2.16 19.59
C SER A 35 4.18 2.00 19.76
N VAL A 36 4.91 1.71 18.71
CA VAL A 36 6.32 1.44 18.78
C VAL A 36 7.10 2.66 18.35
N LEU A 37 7.08 3.68 19.16
CA LEU A 37 7.77 4.91 18.81
C LEU A 37 9.00 5.17 19.60
N GLU A 38 9.27 4.38 20.60
CA GLU A 38 10.37 4.63 21.49
C GLU A 38 11.69 4.44 20.78
N GLY A 39 12.42 5.51 20.63
CA GLY A 39 13.72 5.45 20.02
C GLY A 39 13.73 5.05 18.57
N SER A 40 12.58 4.86 18.03
CA SER A 40 12.47 4.47 16.64
C SER A 40 12.45 5.71 15.78
N ILE A 41 13.52 5.95 15.09
CA ILE A 41 13.64 7.16 14.29
C ILE A 41 13.47 6.83 12.82
N GLY A 42 13.05 5.68 12.51
CA GLY A 42 12.90 5.28 11.14
C GLY A 42 11.52 5.61 10.60
N ILE A 43 11.38 5.41 9.31
CA ILE A 43 10.09 5.51 8.65
C ILE A 43 9.30 4.27 9.01
N LEU A 44 8.12 4.46 9.58
CA LEU A 44 7.29 3.34 9.95
C LEU A 44 6.60 2.76 8.72
N PRO A 45 6.47 1.44 8.67
CA PRO A 45 5.74 0.81 7.56
C PRO A 45 4.29 1.27 7.54
N GLN A 46 3.75 1.37 6.35
CA GLN A 46 2.35 1.70 6.15
C GLN A 46 1.68 0.63 5.32
N ARG A 47 0.40 0.44 5.57
CA ARG A 47 -0.41 -0.48 4.82
C ARG A 47 -1.29 0.31 3.87
N LEU A 48 -1.32 -0.13 2.62
CA LEU A 48 -2.24 0.43 1.64
C LEU A 48 -3.39 -0.54 1.49
N MET A 49 -4.59 -0.04 1.74
CA MET A 49 -5.80 -0.85 1.78
C MET A 49 -6.75 -0.41 0.69
N VAL A 50 -7.48 -1.35 0.14
CA VAL A 50 -8.54 -1.06 -0.81
C VAL A 50 -9.79 -1.82 -0.41
N ILE A 51 -10.94 -1.40 -0.91
CA ILE A 51 -12.16 -2.15 -0.63
C ILE A 51 -12.10 -3.50 -1.33
N ASP A 52 -12.77 -4.48 -0.73
CA ASP A 52 -12.67 -5.86 -1.19
C ASP A 52 -13.04 -6.02 -2.66
N ASP A 53 -14.08 -5.31 -3.09
CA ASP A 53 -14.57 -5.43 -4.46
C ASP A 53 -13.57 -4.91 -5.49
N GLU A 54 -12.64 -4.06 -5.08
CA GLU A 54 -11.67 -3.48 -5.99
C GLU A 54 -10.30 -4.13 -5.90
N TYR A 55 -10.16 -5.10 -5.01
CA TYR A 55 -8.84 -5.70 -4.77
C TYR A 55 -8.24 -6.31 -6.03
N ALA A 56 -9.04 -7.09 -6.75
CA ALA A 56 -8.52 -7.79 -7.94
C ALA A 56 -8.05 -6.80 -9.00
N ILE A 57 -8.83 -5.75 -9.23
CA ILE A 57 -8.48 -4.73 -10.22
C ILE A 57 -7.24 -3.97 -9.76
N ALA A 58 -7.17 -3.65 -8.49
CA ALA A 58 -6.02 -2.93 -7.94
C ALA A 58 -4.75 -3.76 -8.08
N TYR A 59 -4.83 -5.03 -7.76
CA TYR A 59 -3.70 -5.93 -7.86
C TYR A 59 -3.20 -6.01 -9.31
N ASP A 60 -4.12 -6.24 -10.24
CA ASP A 60 -3.75 -6.34 -11.65
C ASP A 60 -3.13 -5.05 -12.15
N THR A 61 -3.67 -3.91 -11.73
CA THR A 61 -3.13 -2.62 -12.14
C THR A 61 -1.71 -2.44 -11.64
N MET A 62 -1.45 -2.85 -10.41
CA MET A 62 -0.12 -2.77 -9.86
C MET A 62 0.88 -3.62 -10.63
N ILE A 63 0.49 -4.84 -10.95
CA ILE A 63 1.35 -5.74 -11.68
C ILE A 63 1.66 -5.18 -13.08
N GLU A 64 0.67 -4.63 -13.74
CA GLU A 64 0.85 -4.04 -15.06
C GLU A 64 1.82 -2.87 -15.04
N ASN A 65 1.95 -2.21 -13.91
CA ASN A 65 2.85 -1.06 -13.77
C ASN A 65 4.18 -1.43 -13.12
N GLY A 66 4.46 -2.71 -13.02
CA GLY A 66 5.75 -3.16 -12.52
C GLY A 66 5.92 -3.08 -11.02
N ILE A 67 4.82 -2.93 -10.27
CA ILE A 67 4.89 -2.90 -8.82
C ILE A 67 4.85 -4.32 -8.30
N GLU A 68 5.90 -4.71 -7.59
CA GLU A 68 5.93 -6.04 -6.99
C GLU A 68 5.16 -6.01 -5.69
N VAL A 69 4.20 -6.91 -5.59
CA VAL A 69 3.45 -7.09 -4.36
C VAL A 69 4.07 -8.27 -3.63
N GLN A 70 4.78 -7.97 -2.57
CA GLN A 70 5.36 -9.03 -1.75
C GLN A 70 4.52 -9.19 -0.50
N PHE A 71 3.92 -10.33 -0.38
CA PHE A 71 3.25 -10.69 0.85
C PHE A 71 4.25 -11.48 1.67
N LEU A 72 4.63 -10.88 2.78
CA LEU A 72 5.46 -11.61 3.72
C LEU A 72 4.57 -12.56 4.47
N THR A 73 4.73 -13.79 4.18
CA THR A 73 4.03 -14.83 4.92
C THR A 73 4.92 -15.37 5.99
#